data_8d1a77bd016441ac988359787ed39544
#
_entry.id   8d1a77bd016441ac988359787ed39544
#
_cell.length_a   1.000
_cell.length_b   1.000
_cell.length_c   1.000
_cell.angle_alpha   90.00
_cell.angle_beta   90.00
_cell.angle_gamma   90.00
#
_symmetry.space_group_name_H-M   'P 1'
#
loop_
_entity.id
_entity.type
_entity.pdbx_description
1 polymer ?
#
loop_
_entity_poly.entity_id
_entity_poly.type
_entity_poly.pdbx_seq_one_letter_code
_entity_poly.pdbx_strand_id
1 'polypeptide(L)'
;TEVGIGIPNCGRTLTGTGPANWFHNGNKETGIADVVGLVWKMIAGLRLKSGVIQYMPDNDAAAPDADLSISSEEFQEVHVDDLPFPDPVRMGANEDGELVITTDKEKVDGWAGGMRSETYINLTEVPQILKDLGIITDDMKENSEWLSADADLEEAIPFVGGCYSDTSYAGPSALFLNGERSLVGTYLGFFSACLGEPVRR
;
A
#
# COMPACT_ATOMS: atom_id res chain seq x y z
N THR A 1 25.54 5.44 -2.09
CA THR A 1 24.52 6.45 -2.34
C THR A 1 24.05 6.95 -0.99
N GLU A 2 24.38 8.17 -0.66
CA GLU A 2 23.88 8.77 0.56
C GLU A 2 22.42 9.08 0.35
N VAL A 3 21.58 8.39 1.09
CA VAL A 3 20.19 8.79 1.23
C VAL A 3 20.25 10.15 1.92
N GLY A 4 19.64 11.18 1.36
CA GLY A 4 19.68 12.54 1.89
C GLY A 4 19.12 12.75 3.31
N ILE A 5 18.89 11.68 4.02
CA ILE A 5 18.34 11.57 5.33
C ILE A 5 19.44 11.85 6.37
N GLY A 6 19.21 12.87 7.15
CA GLY A 6 20.16 13.29 8.16
C GLY A 6 21.29 14.22 7.67
N ILE A 7 21.30 14.59 6.40
CA ILE A 7 22.17 15.64 5.92
C ILE A 7 21.40 16.96 5.99
N PRO A 8 21.70 17.83 6.95
CA PRO A 8 21.08 19.15 7.01
C PRO A 8 21.28 19.87 5.67
N ASN A 9 20.21 20.37 5.08
CA ASN A 9 20.21 21.09 3.81
C ASN A 9 20.39 20.24 2.54
N CYS A 10 20.46 18.92 2.60
CA CYS A 10 20.58 18.05 1.44
C CYS A 10 19.25 17.48 0.98
N GLY A 11 18.16 17.82 1.54
CA GLY A 11 16.78 17.35 1.39
C GLY A 11 16.31 16.66 0.10
N ARG A 12 17.23 16.24 -0.80
CA ARG A 12 16.89 15.61 -2.07
C ARG A 12 17.84 14.47 -2.41
N THR A 13 17.30 13.29 -2.47
CA THR A 13 17.92 12.17 -3.16
C THR A 13 17.52 12.23 -4.63
N LEU A 14 18.50 12.20 -5.54
CA LEU A 14 18.17 12.18 -6.96
C LEU A 14 17.58 10.83 -7.32
N THR A 15 16.43 10.83 -7.98
CA THR A 15 15.79 9.63 -8.51
C THR A 15 16.77 8.81 -9.37
N GLY A 16 16.78 7.50 -9.16
CA GLY A 16 17.65 6.59 -9.90
C GLY A 16 19.09 6.51 -9.42
N THR A 17 19.49 7.23 -8.37
CA THR A 17 20.85 7.16 -7.82
C THR A 17 21.01 6.08 -6.75
N GLY A 18 19.92 5.47 -6.31
CA GLY A 18 19.89 4.40 -5.32
C GLY A 18 20.58 3.10 -5.78
N PRO A 19 20.76 2.14 -4.89
CA PRO A 19 21.28 0.81 -5.22
C PRO A 19 20.28 0.05 -6.12
N ALA A 20 20.72 -1.03 -6.76
CA ALA A 20 19.91 -1.76 -7.73
C ALA A 20 18.60 -2.32 -7.13
N ASN A 21 18.63 -2.72 -5.88
CA ASN A 21 17.44 -3.24 -5.17
C ASN A 21 16.36 -2.19 -4.84
N TRP A 22 16.60 -0.92 -5.13
CA TRP A 22 15.57 0.13 -5.07
C TRP A 22 14.76 0.25 -6.36
N PHE A 23 15.17 -0.47 -7.40
CA PHE A 23 14.42 -0.57 -8.64
C PHE A 23 13.47 -1.76 -8.58
N HIS A 24 12.29 -1.63 -9.16
CA HIS A 24 11.22 -2.64 -9.05
C HIS A 24 11.64 -4.06 -9.46
N ASN A 25 12.61 -4.19 -10.34
CA ASN A 25 13.14 -5.47 -10.84
C ASN A 25 14.60 -5.72 -10.45
N GLY A 26 15.17 -4.93 -9.52
CA GLY A 26 16.55 -5.04 -9.10
C GLY A 26 17.58 -4.61 -10.17
N ASN A 27 17.17 -3.96 -11.26
CA ASN A 27 18.02 -3.58 -12.37
C ASN A 27 17.92 -2.07 -12.65
N LYS A 28 19.08 -1.37 -12.60
CA LYS A 28 19.16 0.07 -12.83
C LYS A 28 18.91 0.51 -14.26
N GLU A 29 19.13 -0.37 -15.23
CA GLU A 29 19.01 -0.03 -16.65
C GLU A 29 17.58 -0.19 -17.17
N THR A 30 16.82 -1.13 -16.61
CA THR A 30 15.49 -1.50 -17.09
C THR A 30 14.40 -1.32 -16.05
N GLY A 31 14.76 -1.11 -14.78
CA GLY A 31 13.82 -0.96 -13.68
C GLY A 31 13.29 0.46 -13.51
N ILE A 32 12.08 0.58 -12.99
CA ILE A 32 11.55 1.85 -12.49
C ILE A 32 12.27 2.15 -11.18
N ALA A 33 12.88 3.32 -11.10
CA ALA A 33 13.69 3.73 -9.96
C ALA A 33 12.84 4.03 -8.73
N ASP A 34 13.44 3.77 -7.55
CA ASP A 34 12.93 4.18 -6.23
C ASP A 34 11.52 3.65 -5.90
N VAL A 35 11.09 2.57 -6.55
CA VAL A 35 9.84 1.87 -6.23
C VAL A 35 9.98 1.13 -4.90
N VAL A 36 11.18 0.65 -4.59
CA VAL A 36 11.49 -0.08 -3.35
C VAL A 36 12.48 0.72 -2.52
N GLY A 37 12.29 0.73 -1.20
CA GLY A 37 13.17 1.44 -0.28
C GLY A 37 13.08 2.97 -0.42
N LEU A 38 14.10 3.69 -0.04
CA LEU A 38 14.21 5.15 0.05
C LEU A 38 13.20 5.73 1.05
N VAL A 39 11.94 5.89 0.65
CA VAL A 39 10.82 6.31 1.49
C VAL A 39 9.58 5.50 1.14
N TRP A 40 8.65 5.34 2.07
CA TRP A 40 7.31 4.86 1.79
C TRP A 40 6.61 5.86 0.86
N LYS A 41 6.01 5.38 -0.21
CA LYS A 41 5.35 6.20 -1.23
C LYS A 41 3.85 6.12 -1.07
N MET A 42 3.22 7.26 -0.87
CA MET A 42 1.77 7.36 -0.90
C MET A 42 1.26 7.05 -2.31
N ILE A 43 0.22 6.23 -2.40
CA ILE A 43 -0.52 5.98 -3.63
C ILE A 43 -1.98 6.41 -3.47
N ALA A 44 -2.64 6.73 -4.58
CA ALA A 44 -4.05 7.10 -4.61
C ALA A 44 -4.93 5.94 -5.11
N GLY A 45 -6.24 6.04 -4.89
CA GLY A 45 -7.22 5.11 -5.42
C GLY A 45 -7.45 3.85 -4.61
N LEU A 46 -6.76 3.70 -3.47
CA LEU A 46 -6.99 2.67 -2.46
C LEU A 46 -7.11 3.37 -1.10
N ARG A 47 -7.95 2.88 -0.22
CA ARG A 47 -8.00 3.27 1.19
C ARG A 47 -8.56 2.16 2.06
N LEU A 48 -8.31 2.26 3.35
CA LEU A 48 -9.01 1.49 4.37
C LEU A 48 -9.91 2.47 5.13
N LYS A 49 -11.21 2.24 5.14
CA LYS A 49 -12.18 3.11 5.86
C LYS A 49 -12.83 2.33 6.99
N SER A 50 -12.44 2.63 8.23
CA SER A 50 -12.87 1.86 9.41
C SER A 50 -12.74 0.35 9.20
N GLY A 51 -11.57 -0.08 8.76
CA GLY A 51 -11.25 -1.47 8.45
C GLY A 51 -11.76 -1.97 7.09
N VAL A 52 -12.67 -1.30 6.41
CA VAL A 52 -13.20 -1.71 5.09
C VAL A 52 -12.24 -1.35 3.98
N ILE A 53 -11.89 -2.31 3.14
CA ILE A 53 -11.06 -2.08 1.96
C ILE A 53 -11.91 -1.42 0.87
N GLN A 54 -11.50 -0.23 0.41
CA GLN A 54 -12.18 0.52 -0.63
C GLN A 54 -11.18 0.95 -1.71
N TYR A 55 -11.62 0.96 -2.97
CA TYR A 55 -10.81 1.33 -4.12
C TYR A 55 -11.59 2.14 -5.14
N MET A 56 -10.91 2.92 -5.97
CA MET A 56 -11.48 3.58 -7.14
C MET A 56 -11.25 2.69 -8.36
N PRO A 57 -12.32 2.28 -9.07
CA PRO A 57 -12.20 1.42 -10.25
C PRO A 57 -11.54 2.14 -11.43
N ASP A 58 -11.18 1.37 -12.45
CA ASP A 58 -10.75 1.85 -13.77
C ASP A 58 -9.61 2.88 -13.79
N ASN A 59 -8.84 2.96 -12.68
CA ASN A 59 -7.78 3.95 -12.48
C ASN A 59 -8.29 5.41 -12.42
N ASP A 60 -9.55 5.61 -12.06
CA ASP A 60 -10.18 6.93 -11.99
C ASP A 60 -9.50 7.86 -10.98
N ALA A 61 -8.80 7.31 -9.99
CA ALA A 61 -7.97 8.10 -9.07
C ALA A 61 -6.88 8.94 -9.77
N ALA A 62 -6.54 8.64 -11.03
CA ALA A 62 -5.59 9.40 -11.84
C ALA A 62 -6.26 10.54 -12.63
N ALA A 63 -7.59 10.65 -12.62
CA ALA A 63 -8.30 11.73 -13.29
C ALA A 63 -8.01 13.07 -12.58
N PRO A 64 -7.87 14.18 -13.33
CA PRO A 64 -7.55 15.49 -12.73
C PRO A 64 -8.61 16.03 -11.77
N ASP A 65 -9.85 15.57 -11.91
CA ASP A 65 -11.03 15.95 -11.13
C ASP A 65 -11.52 14.86 -10.17
N ALA A 66 -10.75 13.79 -9.97
CA ALA A 66 -11.06 12.72 -9.03
C ALA A 66 -11.22 13.27 -7.60
N ASP A 67 -12.32 12.92 -6.94
CA ASP A 67 -12.50 13.24 -5.53
C ASP A 67 -11.80 12.21 -4.63
N LEU A 68 -10.60 12.54 -4.20
CA LEU A 68 -9.81 11.71 -3.28
C LEU A 68 -10.06 12.07 -1.80
N SER A 69 -11.08 12.87 -1.48
CA SER A 69 -11.38 13.27 -0.09
C SER A 69 -11.88 12.08 0.75
N ILE A 70 -11.84 12.25 2.07
CA ILE A 70 -12.36 11.24 3.01
C ILE A 70 -13.88 11.02 2.83
N SER A 71 -14.60 12.04 2.36
CA SER A 71 -16.04 12.01 2.10
C SER A 71 -16.41 11.55 0.69
N SER A 72 -15.42 11.25 -0.16
CA SER A 72 -15.66 10.81 -1.53
C SER A 72 -16.55 9.57 -1.59
N GLU A 73 -17.55 9.61 -2.47
CA GLU A 73 -18.44 8.50 -2.83
C GLU A 73 -17.96 7.72 -4.07
N GLU A 74 -16.82 8.11 -4.65
CA GLU A 74 -16.25 7.46 -5.84
C GLU A 74 -15.54 6.14 -5.51
N PHE A 75 -15.24 5.89 -4.23
CA PHE A 75 -14.65 4.65 -3.77
C PHE A 75 -15.69 3.55 -3.63
N GLN A 76 -15.37 2.37 -4.14
CA GLN A 76 -16.16 1.16 -4.03
C GLN A 76 -15.59 0.22 -2.98
N GLU A 77 -16.46 -0.47 -2.24
CA GLU A 77 -16.06 -1.50 -1.29
C GLU A 77 -15.71 -2.80 -2.01
N VAL A 78 -14.73 -3.53 -1.49
CA VAL A 78 -14.43 -4.88 -1.97
C VAL A 78 -15.39 -5.87 -1.32
N HIS A 79 -16.04 -6.69 -2.13
CA HIS A 79 -16.93 -7.76 -1.68
C HIS A 79 -16.48 -9.12 -2.21
N VAL A 80 -16.90 -10.20 -1.54
CA VAL A 80 -16.79 -11.56 -2.07
C VAL A 80 -18.00 -11.80 -2.97
N ASP A 81 -17.78 -12.18 -4.23
CA ASP A 81 -18.80 -12.19 -5.27
C ASP A 81 -19.89 -13.21 -4.94
N ASP A 82 -20.40 -13.96 -4.79
CA ASP A 82 -21.45 -14.99 -4.65
C ASP A 82 -22.43 -14.83 -3.46
N LEU A 83 -22.39 -13.74 -2.71
CA LEU A 83 -23.31 -13.54 -1.61
C LEU A 83 -24.43 -12.57 -1.99
N PRO A 84 -25.71 -12.86 -1.68
CA PRO A 84 -26.84 -12.00 -2.06
C PRO A 84 -26.86 -10.64 -1.34
N PHE A 85 -26.13 -10.50 -0.23
CA PHE A 85 -25.86 -9.27 0.51
C PHE A 85 -24.49 -9.44 1.17
N PRO A 86 -23.41 -9.28 0.40
CA PRO A 86 -22.07 -9.53 0.92
C PRO A 86 -21.65 -8.42 1.89
N ASP A 87 -21.18 -8.81 3.07
CA ASP A 87 -20.40 -7.90 3.90
C ASP A 87 -19.11 -7.51 3.17
N PRO A 88 -18.66 -6.25 3.31
CA PRO A 88 -17.42 -5.83 2.67
C PRO A 88 -16.20 -6.53 3.27
N VAL A 89 -15.17 -6.71 2.46
CA VAL A 89 -13.90 -7.24 2.93
C VAL A 89 -13.20 -6.19 3.81
N ARG A 90 -12.71 -6.65 4.93
CA ARG A 90 -12.07 -5.86 5.99
C ARG A 90 -10.65 -6.35 6.26
N MET A 91 -9.86 -5.46 6.84
CA MET A 91 -8.49 -5.74 7.21
C MET A 91 -8.12 -5.01 8.51
N GLY A 92 -7.47 -5.71 9.43
CA GLY A 92 -7.04 -5.19 10.74
C GLY A 92 -6.50 -6.31 11.63
N ALA A 93 -6.43 -6.11 12.94
CA ALA A 93 -6.03 -7.15 13.89
C ALA A 93 -7.18 -8.12 14.18
N ASN A 94 -6.85 -9.40 14.37
CA ASN A 94 -7.74 -10.36 15.02
C ASN A 94 -7.58 -10.33 16.56
N GLU A 95 -8.30 -11.20 17.27
CA GLU A 95 -8.24 -11.30 18.75
C GLU A 95 -6.83 -11.68 19.28
N ASP A 96 -6.01 -12.31 18.46
CA ASP A 96 -4.62 -12.70 18.77
C ASP A 96 -3.61 -11.59 18.41
N GLY A 97 -4.06 -10.48 17.82
CA GLY A 97 -3.23 -9.37 17.35
C GLY A 97 -2.54 -9.63 16.01
N GLU A 98 -2.95 -10.66 15.27
CA GLU A 98 -2.44 -10.98 13.95
C GLU A 98 -3.23 -10.25 12.88
N LEU A 99 -2.58 -9.94 11.76
CA LEU A 99 -3.24 -9.31 10.62
C LEU A 99 -4.21 -10.29 9.96
N VAL A 100 -5.48 -9.88 9.85
CA VAL A 100 -6.53 -10.68 9.22
C VAL A 100 -7.18 -9.93 8.05
N ILE A 101 -7.55 -10.69 7.01
CA ILE A 101 -8.42 -10.25 5.91
C ILE A 101 -9.68 -11.12 5.96
N THR A 102 -10.85 -10.50 6.17
CA THR A 102 -12.11 -11.21 6.41
C THR A 102 -13.32 -10.35 6.03
N THR A 103 -14.48 -10.96 5.87
CA THR A 103 -15.78 -10.26 5.79
C THR A 103 -16.45 -10.10 7.16
N ASP A 104 -16.00 -10.84 8.17
CA ASP A 104 -16.56 -10.83 9.50
C ASP A 104 -16.07 -9.62 10.30
N LYS A 105 -16.99 -8.66 10.53
CA LYS A 105 -16.69 -7.43 11.26
C LYS A 105 -16.23 -7.67 12.70
N GLU A 106 -16.75 -8.70 13.34
CA GLU A 106 -16.43 -9.00 14.75
C GLU A 106 -15.01 -9.56 14.95
N LYS A 107 -14.35 -9.90 13.84
CA LYS A 107 -12.96 -10.43 13.84
C LYS A 107 -11.91 -9.41 13.47
N VAL A 108 -12.27 -8.16 13.33
CA VAL A 108 -11.36 -7.09 12.92
C VAL A 108 -11.45 -5.94 13.91
N ASP A 109 -10.31 -5.64 14.56
CA ASP A 109 -10.18 -4.53 15.51
C ASP A 109 -8.75 -3.98 15.47
N GLY A 110 -8.58 -2.67 15.55
CA GLY A 110 -7.29 -2.01 15.71
C GLY A 110 -6.22 -2.31 14.65
N TRP A 111 -4.98 -2.16 15.10
CA TRP A 111 -3.80 -2.26 14.27
C TRP A 111 -3.13 -3.64 14.35
N ALA A 112 -2.77 -4.15 13.18
CA ALA A 112 -1.84 -5.27 13.05
C ALA A 112 -0.89 -5.07 11.87
N GLY A 113 0.29 -5.69 11.96
CA GLY A 113 1.26 -5.70 10.87
C GLY A 113 2.36 -6.72 11.09
N GLY A 114 2.89 -7.23 9.98
CA GLY A 114 3.91 -8.26 9.96
C GLY A 114 4.34 -8.60 8.54
N MET A 115 4.97 -9.74 8.37
CA MET A 115 5.25 -10.28 7.04
C MET A 115 3.94 -10.71 6.36
N ARG A 116 3.85 -10.55 5.06
CA ARG A 116 2.69 -11.01 4.27
C ARG A 116 2.38 -12.50 4.52
N SER A 117 3.41 -13.32 4.69
CA SER A 117 3.29 -14.75 4.98
C SER A 117 2.59 -15.06 6.32
N GLU A 118 2.52 -14.09 7.22
CA GLU A 118 1.88 -14.20 8.54
C GLU A 118 0.42 -13.73 8.53
N THR A 119 -0.06 -13.19 7.40
CA THR A 119 -1.44 -12.68 7.29
C THR A 119 -2.44 -13.84 7.23
N TYR A 120 -3.45 -13.78 8.09
CA TYR A 120 -4.53 -14.73 8.11
C TYR A 120 -5.65 -14.32 7.12
N ILE A 121 -5.90 -15.14 6.10
CA ILE A 121 -6.95 -14.92 5.11
C ILE A 121 -8.16 -15.78 5.48
N ASN A 122 -9.24 -15.16 5.92
CA ASN A 122 -10.50 -15.79 6.31
C ASN A 122 -11.62 -15.35 5.35
N LEU A 123 -11.48 -15.73 4.09
CA LEU A 123 -12.46 -15.51 3.03
C LEU A 123 -12.86 -16.85 2.42
N THR A 124 -14.13 -16.99 2.03
CA THR A 124 -14.63 -18.18 1.32
C THR A 124 -14.03 -18.27 -0.08
N GLU A 125 -13.82 -17.13 -0.72
CA GLU A 125 -13.17 -16.95 -1.99
C GLU A 125 -12.37 -15.64 -1.95
N VAL A 126 -11.22 -15.60 -2.62
CA VAL A 126 -10.40 -14.39 -2.72
C VAL A 126 -10.83 -13.61 -3.96
N PRO A 127 -11.48 -12.44 -3.81
CA PRO A 127 -11.81 -11.59 -4.94
C PRO A 127 -10.57 -11.20 -5.75
N GLN A 128 -10.65 -11.28 -7.07
CA GLN A 128 -9.53 -10.94 -7.96
C GLN A 128 -9.01 -9.51 -7.70
N ILE A 129 -9.90 -8.58 -7.37
CA ILE A 129 -9.53 -7.20 -7.07
C ILE A 129 -8.51 -7.07 -5.93
N LEU A 130 -8.51 -7.95 -4.92
CA LEU A 130 -7.50 -7.94 -3.87
C LEU A 130 -6.10 -8.28 -4.38
N LYS A 131 -6.01 -9.09 -5.44
CA LYS A 131 -4.76 -9.38 -6.14
C LYS A 131 -4.33 -8.22 -7.02
N ASP A 132 -5.27 -7.62 -7.75
CA ASP A 132 -5.02 -6.48 -8.63
C ASP A 132 -4.55 -5.25 -7.84
N LEU A 133 -5.06 -5.07 -6.62
CA LEU A 133 -4.62 -4.04 -5.67
C LEU A 133 -3.30 -4.39 -4.95
N GLY A 134 -2.75 -5.58 -5.15
CA GLY A 134 -1.53 -6.04 -4.48
C GLY A 134 -1.69 -6.26 -2.97
N ILE A 135 -2.92 -6.37 -2.46
CA ILE A 135 -3.19 -6.71 -1.06
C ILE A 135 -2.92 -8.20 -0.82
N ILE A 136 -3.36 -9.07 -1.72
CA ILE A 136 -3.05 -10.49 -1.72
C ILE A 136 -2.18 -10.78 -2.94
N THR A 137 -1.04 -11.44 -2.74
CA THR A 137 -0.12 -11.85 -3.80
C THR A 137 -0.14 -13.36 -3.99
N ASP A 138 0.22 -13.86 -5.17
CA ASP A 138 0.22 -15.30 -5.43
C ASP A 138 1.28 -16.04 -4.59
N ASP A 139 2.34 -15.32 -4.19
CA ASP A 139 3.42 -15.81 -3.31
C ASP A 139 3.19 -15.48 -1.82
N MET A 140 1.97 -15.16 -1.42
CA MET A 140 1.63 -14.63 -0.07
C MET A 140 2.29 -15.41 1.07
N LYS A 141 2.37 -16.75 0.97
CA LYS A 141 2.91 -17.62 2.02
C LYS A 141 4.43 -17.60 2.15
N GLU A 142 5.12 -17.18 1.10
CA GLU A 142 6.60 -17.12 1.04
C GLU A 142 7.10 -15.67 1.09
N ASN A 143 6.17 -14.72 1.01
CA ASN A 143 6.49 -13.30 0.92
C ASN A 143 6.79 -12.71 2.30
N SER A 144 8.02 -12.24 2.49
CA SER A 144 8.49 -11.60 3.72
C SER A 144 8.34 -10.08 3.75
N GLU A 145 7.76 -9.48 2.70
CA GLU A 145 7.54 -8.04 2.64
C GLU A 145 6.44 -7.62 3.62
N TRP A 146 6.49 -6.38 4.05
CA TRP A 146 5.59 -5.87 5.07
C TRP A 146 4.16 -5.69 4.57
N LEU A 147 3.21 -6.06 5.42
CA LEU A 147 1.80 -5.75 5.26
C LEU A 147 1.22 -5.30 6.61
N SER A 148 0.52 -4.18 6.65
CA SER A 148 -0.13 -3.70 7.87
C SER A 148 -1.42 -2.97 7.59
N ALA A 149 -2.32 -2.96 8.57
CA ALA A 149 -3.59 -2.26 8.54
C ALA A 149 -3.97 -1.77 9.94
N ASP A 150 -4.80 -0.73 9.99
CA ASP A 150 -5.38 -0.23 11.22
C ASP A 150 -6.88 0.04 11.00
N ALA A 151 -7.71 -0.81 11.60
CA ALA A 151 -9.16 -0.74 11.48
C ALA A 151 -9.80 0.34 12.36
N ASP A 152 -9.09 0.86 13.36
CA ASP A 152 -9.57 1.92 14.25
C ASP A 152 -9.54 3.30 13.58
N LEU A 153 -8.73 3.46 12.54
CA LEU A 153 -8.68 4.72 11.80
C LEU A 153 -9.97 4.94 11.00
N GLU A 154 -10.51 6.15 11.07
CA GLU A 154 -11.63 6.54 10.19
C GLU A 154 -11.25 6.35 8.72
N GLU A 155 -10.00 6.70 8.36
CA GLU A 155 -9.42 6.43 7.07
C GLU A 155 -7.91 6.21 7.19
N ALA A 156 -7.42 5.13 6.59
CA ALA A 156 -6.01 4.92 6.34
C ALA A 156 -5.74 4.96 4.83
N ILE A 157 -4.74 5.76 4.45
CA ILE A 157 -4.24 5.84 3.07
C ILE A 157 -3.05 4.92 2.88
N PRO A 158 -2.85 4.35 1.68
CA PRO A 158 -1.81 3.38 1.43
C PRO A 158 -0.45 4.02 1.17
N PHE A 159 0.58 3.37 1.71
CA PHE A 159 1.98 3.61 1.37
C PHE A 159 2.62 2.31 0.93
N VAL A 160 3.48 2.36 -0.08
CA VAL A 160 4.09 1.18 -0.71
C VAL A 160 5.60 1.26 -0.78
N GLY A 161 6.23 0.09 -0.94
CA GLY A 161 7.63 -0.07 -1.30
C GLY A 161 8.63 -0.09 -0.16
N GLY A 162 8.23 0.29 1.05
CA GLY A 162 9.14 0.39 2.19
C GLY A 162 10.05 1.61 2.15
N CYS A 163 10.76 1.84 3.24
CA CYS A 163 11.74 2.92 3.38
C CYS A 163 13.17 2.38 3.59
N TYR A 164 14.12 3.28 3.72
CA TYR A 164 15.56 2.98 3.83
C TYR A 164 15.94 2.13 5.06
N SER A 165 15.09 2.07 6.09
CA SER A 165 15.36 1.32 7.32
C SER A 165 14.67 -0.05 7.38
N ASP A 166 13.79 -0.38 6.45
CA ASP A 166 12.93 -1.57 6.55
C ASP A 166 13.63 -2.87 6.13
N THR A 167 14.86 -2.77 5.61
CA THR A 167 15.68 -3.94 5.25
C THR A 167 14.93 -4.97 4.37
N SER A 168 14.74 -6.20 4.84
CA SER A 168 14.04 -7.27 4.12
C SER A 168 12.52 -7.11 4.08
N TYR A 169 11.95 -6.18 4.84
CA TYR A 169 10.52 -5.88 4.80
C TYR A 169 10.16 -4.91 3.66
N ALA A 170 11.15 -4.18 3.11
CA ALA A 170 10.94 -3.36 1.93
C ALA A 170 10.89 -4.23 0.67
N GLY A 171 9.96 -3.93 -0.22
CA GLY A 171 9.84 -4.64 -1.48
C GLY A 171 8.68 -4.09 -2.32
N PRO A 172 8.54 -4.56 -3.58
CA PRO A 172 7.50 -4.06 -4.48
C PRO A 172 6.07 -4.33 -3.98
N SER A 173 5.89 -5.35 -3.14
CA SER A 173 4.60 -5.69 -2.53
C SER A 173 4.44 -5.14 -1.12
N ALA A 174 5.46 -4.47 -0.54
CA ALA A 174 5.33 -3.90 0.79
C ALA A 174 4.22 -2.84 0.81
N LEU A 175 3.23 -3.02 1.70
CA LEU A 175 2.03 -2.20 1.77
C LEU A 175 1.70 -1.84 3.23
N PHE A 176 1.55 -0.55 3.49
CA PHE A 176 1.25 0.03 4.77
C PHE A 176 -0.12 0.71 4.67
N LEU A 177 -1.14 0.14 5.33
CA LEU A 177 -2.52 0.62 5.37
C LEU A 177 -2.92 1.05 6.79
N ASN A 178 -2.03 1.81 7.45
CA ASN A 178 -2.28 2.37 8.78
C ASN A 178 -1.76 3.82 8.89
N GLY A 179 -1.71 4.55 7.78
CA GLY A 179 -1.32 5.95 7.75
C GLY A 179 -2.51 6.89 7.58
N GLU A 180 -2.69 7.81 8.52
CA GLU A 180 -3.64 8.90 8.35
C GLU A 180 -3.16 9.90 7.28
N ARG A 181 -4.09 10.69 6.70
CA ARG A 181 -3.76 11.78 5.75
C ARG A 181 -2.82 12.83 6.33
N SER A 182 -2.85 13.01 7.65
CA SER A 182 -2.00 13.95 8.39
C SER A 182 -0.61 13.41 8.69
N LEU A 183 -0.35 12.13 8.38
CA LEU A 183 0.93 11.48 8.71
C LEU A 183 2.08 12.16 7.99
N VAL A 184 3.07 12.60 8.77
CA VAL A 184 4.31 13.21 8.27
C VAL A 184 5.51 12.49 8.87
N GLY A 185 6.55 12.32 8.07
CA GLY A 185 7.77 11.64 8.53
C GLY A 185 8.88 11.73 7.51
N THR A 186 10.12 11.54 7.96
CA THR A 186 11.31 11.52 7.09
C THR A 186 11.39 10.27 6.22
N TYR A 187 10.57 9.28 6.53
CA TYR A 187 10.46 8.00 5.82
C TYR A 187 9.25 7.94 4.87
N LEU A 188 8.51 9.03 4.74
CA LEU A 188 7.34 9.16 3.85
C LEU A 188 7.64 10.09 2.69
N GLY A 189 7.07 9.82 1.54
CA GLY A 189 7.19 10.67 0.36
C GLY A 189 6.16 10.33 -0.70
N PHE A 190 6.27 10.99 -1.84
CA PHE A 190 5.48 10.71 -3.03
C PHE A 190 6.33 10.95 -4.27
N PHE A 191 5.93 10.31 -5.35
CA PHE A 191 6.49 10.56 -6.67
C PHE A 191 5.33 10.88 -7.62
N SER A 192 5.51 11.89 -8.45
CA SER A 192 4.63 12.13 -9.58
C SER A 192 5.05 11.24 -10.74
N ALA A 193 4.11 10.51 -11.34
CA ALA A 193 4.29 9.84 -12.60
C ALA A 193 3.75 10.74 -13.73
N CYS A 194 4.49 10.83 -14.82
CA CYS A 194 4.01 11.47 -16.04
C CYS A 194 3.87 10.38 -17.12
N LEU A 195 2.66 10.16 -17.59
CA LEU A 195 2.39 9.31 -18.73
C LEU A 195 2.46 10.19 -19.99
N GLY A 196 3.55 10.07 -20.74
CA GLY A 196 3.78 10.84 -21.96
C GLY A 196 5.10 10.50 -22.62
N GLU A 197 5.31 10.99 -23.84
CA GLU A 197 6.60 10.83 -24.52
C GLU A 197 7.70 11.53 -23.72
N PRO A 198 8.86 10.88 -23.52
CA PRO A 198 9.98 11.54 -22.84
C PRO A 198 10.41 12.76 -23.64
N VAL A 199 10.32 13.93 -23.01
CA VAL A 199 10.89 15.16 -23.59
C VAL A 199 12.40 14.98 -23.62
N ARG A 200 12.94 14.69 -24.79
CA ARG A 200 14.40 14.69 -25.01
C ARG A 200 14.90 16.13 -24.78
N ARG A 201 15.63 16.31 -23.72
CA ARG A 201 16.42 17.53 -23.48
C ARG A 201 17.79 17.40 -24.12
#